data_989532090e6661759d98662ec16d70b6
#
_entry.id   989532090e6661759d98662ec16d70b6
#
_cell.length_a   1.000
_cell.length_b   1.000
_cell.length_c   1.000
_cell.angle_alpha   90.00
_cell.angle_beta   90.00
_cell.angle_gamma   90.00
#
_symmetry.space_group_name_H-M   'P 1'
#
loop_
_entity.id
_entity.type
_entity.pdbx_description
1 polymer ?
#
loop_
_entity_poly.entity_id
_entity_poly.type
_entity_poly.pdbx_seq_one_letter_code
_entity_poly.pdbx_strand_id
1 'polypeptide(L)'
;MGTVLILAIIALLISGPVISAGFEKRQEENNRRLIAFILENYDALAGGSVLTYDGAPVSYSSQLTRFRYCYSYIIMTNTRSSGLYLVDGLDGDEVKNDKLTCQLITALSGWWGIPWGIVHSIQFLVSNGVKNGTNDDTVGDIMKRIRNAESVPNS
;
A
#
# COMPACT_ATOMS: atom_id res chain seq x y z
N MET A 1 -38.44 8.59 -5.27
CA MET A 1 -37.45 7.49 -5.37
C MET A 1 -36.19 7.87 -6.19
N GLY A 2 -36.29 8.56 -7.32
CA GLY A 2 -35.13 8.93 -8.14
C GLY A 2 -34.08 9.81 -7.46
N THR A 3 -34.50 10.79 -6.68
CA THR A 3 -33.59 11.73 -5.99
C THR A 3 -32.70 11.04 -4.95
N VAL A 4 -33.25 10.09 -4.20
CA VAL A 4 -32.49 9.31 -3.20
C VAL A 4 -31.45 8.42 -3.86
N LEU A 5 -31.79 7.82 -4.98
CA LEU A 5 -30.87 6.98 -5.76
C LEU A 5 -29.71 7.80 -6.33
N ILE A 6 -30.00 8.99 -6.87
CA ILE A 6 -28.97 9.90 -7.40
C ILE A 6 -28.02 10.35 -6.28
N LEU A 7 -28.54 10.75 -5.13
CA LEU A 7 -27.71 11.14 -3.98
C LEU A 7 -26.85 9.99 -3.46
N ALA A 8 -27.37 8.77 -3.44
CA ALA A 8 -26.61 7.58 -3.05
C ALA A 8 -25.47 7.29 -4.03
N ILE A 9 -25.70 7.43 -5.34
CA ILE A 9 -24.67 7.26 -6.37
C ILE A 9 -23.60 8.34 -6.23
N ILE A 10 -23.97 9.60 -6.03
CA ILE A 10 -23.02 10.70 -5.83
C ILE A 10 -22.19 10.47 -4.57
N ALA A 11 -22.81 10.04 -3.47
CA ALA A 11 -22.11 9.74 -2.23
C ALA A 11 -21.09 8.59 -2.43
N LEU A 12 -21.43 7.55 -3.17
CA LEU A 12 -20.52 6.46 -3.52
C LEU A 12 -19.36 6.93 -4.39
N LEU A 13 -19.60 7.78 -5.38
CA LEU A 13 -18.57 8.31 -6.27
C LEU A 13 -17.56 9.21 -5.55
N ILE A 14 -17.99 9.93 -4.51
CA ILE A 14 -17.12 10.83 -3.73
C ILE A 14 -16.42 10.08 -2.59
N SER A 15 -17.02 9.02 -2.06
CA SER A 15 -16.48 8.31 -0.90
C SER A 15 -15.10 7.70 -1.15
N GLY A 16 -14.88 7.11 -2.32
CA GLY A 16 -13.61 6.50 -2.67
C GLY A 16 -12.42 7.46 -2.56
N PRO A 17 -12.45 8.61 -3.25
CA PRO A 17 -11.39 9.62 -3.16
C PRO A 17 -11.16 10.20 -1.76
N VAL A 18 -12.24 10.45 -1.02
CA VAL A 18 -12.13 11.02 0.35
C VAL A 18 -11.50 10.02 1.32
N ILE A 19 -11.94 8.77 1.28
CA ILE A 19 -11.36 7.70 2.10
C ILE A 19 -9.90 7.46 1.70
N SER A 20 -9.61 7.45 0.39
CA SER A 20 -8.26 7.29 -0.15
C SER A 20 -7.31 8.37 0.35
N ALA A 21 -7.70 9.65 0.35
CA ALA A 21 -6.83 10.75 0.77
C ALA A 21 -6.39 10.63 2.25
N GLY A 22 -7.32 10.28 3.14
CA GLY A 22 -7.01 10.04 4.54
C GLY A 22 -6.12 8.82 4.75
N PHE A 23 -6.38 7.75 3.99
CA PHE A 23 -5.61 6.53 4.00
C PHE A 23 -4.18 6.77 3.48
N GLU A 24 -4.01 7.49 2.37
CA GLU A 24 -2.70 7.80 1.78
C GLU A 24 -1.79 8.55 2.75
N LYS A 25 -2.32 9.55 3.48
CA LYS A 25 -1.53 10.29 4.46
C LYS A 25 -0.99 9.38 5.57
N ARG A 26 -1.82 8.45 6.09
CA ARG A 26 -1.39 7.48 7.10
C ARG A 26 -0.33 6.53 6.53
N GLN A 27 -0.50 6.07 5.29
CA GLN A 27 0.45 5.19 4.63
C GLN A 27 1.80 5.86 4.39
N GLU A 28 1.81 7.14 4.08
CA GLU A 28 3.05 7.91 3.94
C GLU A 28 3.81 8.00 5.27
N GLU A 29 3.11 8.21 6.37
CA GLU A 29 3.72 8.21 7.70
C GLU A 29 4.30 6.84 8.07
N ASN A 30 3.57 5.75 7.83
CA ASN A 30 4.05 4.40 8.07
C ASN A 30 5.29 4.07 7.22
N ASN A 31 5.31 4.49 5.96
CA ASN A 31 6.50 4.38 5.10
C ASN A 31 7.69 5.13 5.68
N ARG A 32 7.49 6.37 6.14
CA ARG A 32 8.57 7.17 6.73
C ARG A 32 9.16 6.50 7.95
N ARG A 33 8.33 5.93 8.84
CA ARG A 33 8.78 5.22 10.04
C ARG A 33 9.61 3.99 9.68
N LEU A 34 9.15 3.17 8.73
CA LEU A 34 9.89 1.98 8.31
C LEU A 34 11.22 2.36 7.65
N ILE A 35 11.24 3.37 6.77
CA ILE A 35 12.46 3.85 6.13
C ILE A 35 13.43 4.43 7.16
N ALA A 36 12.94 5.23 8.12
CA ALA A 36 13.77 5.77 9.20
C ALA A 36 14.41 4.65 10.03
N PHE A 37 13.63 3.62 10.40
CA PHE A 37 14.15 2.46 11.10
C PHE A 37 15.25 1.73 10.31
N ILE A 38 15.07 1.55 9.00
CA ILE A 38 16.08 0.91 8.12
C ILE A 38 17.35 1.76 8.08
N LEU A 39 17.23 3.10 7.98
CA LEU A 39 18.36 4.02 7.94
C LEU A 39 19.13 4.04 9.26
N GLU A 40 18.43 4.13 10.39
CA GLU A 40 19.04 4.14 11.72
C GLU A 40 19.80 2.84 12.03
N ASN A 41 19.36 1.72 11.45
CA ASN A 41 19.93 0.40 11.68
C ASN A 41 20.68 -0.15 10.46
N TYR A 42 21.10 0.72 9.56
CA TYR A 42 21.67 0.33 8.27
C TYR A 42 22.86 -0.63 8.41
N ASP A 43 23.86 -0.29 9.24
CA ASP A 43 25.08 -1.08 9.39
C ASP A 43 24.80 -2.44 10.03
N ALA A 44 23.88 -2.51 10.99
CA ALA A 44 23.49 -3.75 11.64
C ALA A 44 22.77 -4.69 10.65
N LEU A 45 21.83 -4.15 9.85
CA LEU A 45 21.12 -4.91 8.82
C LEU A 45 22.06 -5.36 7.70
N ALA A 46 22.97 -4.50 7.25
CA ALA A 46 23.99 -4.83 6.25
C ALA A 46 24.98 -5.88 6.75
N GLY A 47 25.27 -5.89 8.05
CA GLY A 47 26.08 -6.90 8.74
C GLY A 47 25.36 -8.24 8.99
N GLY A 48 24.09 -8.37 8.57
CA GLY A 48 23.32 -9.60 8.70
C GLY A 48 22.59 -9.76 10.04
N SER A 49 22.51 -8.72 10.84
CA SER A 49 21.73 -8.75 12.10
C SER A 49 20.24 -8.84 11.81
N VAL A 50 19.51 -9.54 12.69
CA VAL A 50 18.05 -9.56 12.71
C VAL A 50 17.57 -8.65 13.83
N LEU A 51 16.77 -7.66 13.49
CA LEU A 51 16.20 -6.67 14.40
C LEU A 51 14.69 -6.88 14.50
N THR A 52 14.03 -6.15 15.39
CA THR A 52 12.56 -6.20 15.52
C THR A 52 11.97 -4.83 15.22
N TYR A 53 11.00 -4.79 14.31
CA TYR A 53 10.20 -3.60 14.00
C TYR A 53 8.72 -3.96 14.11
N ASP A 54 7.98 -3.23 14.96
CA ASP A 54 6.56 -3.47 15.25
C ASP A 54 6.21 -4.94 15.55
N GLY A 55 7.11 -5.63 16.28
CA GLY A 55 6.94 -7.04 16.64
C GLY A 55 7.32 -8.05 15.55
N ALA A 56 7.69 -7.61 14.36
CA ALA A 56 8.13 -8.47 13.27
C ALA A 56 9.66 -8.50 13.15
N PRO A 57 10.27 -9.66 12.83
CA PRO A 57 11.70 -9.76 12.61
C PRO A 57 12.07 -9.08 11.26
N VAL A 58 13.11 -8.26 11.29
CA VAL A 58 13.64 -7.54 10.12
C VAL A 58 15.09 -7.92 9.91
N SER A 59 15.40 -8.36 8.71
CA SER A 59 16.75 -8.65 8.24
C SER A 59 16.97 -8.04 6.86
N TYR A 60 18.19 -8.08 6.36
CA TYR A 60 18.51 -7.65 5.01
C TYR A 60 17.68 -8.35 3.92
N SER A 61 17.33 -9.63 4.12
CA SER A 61 16.56 -10.45 3.19
C SER A 61 15.04 -10.40 3.42
N SER A 62 14.57 -9.69 4.44
CA SER A 62 13.13 -9.61 4.73
C SER A 62 12.37 -9.04 3.55
N GLN A 63 11.30 -9.73 3.17
CA GLN A 63 10.45 -9.34 2.04
C GLN A 63 9.46 -8.25 2.47
N LEU A 64 9.24 -7.32 1.56
CA LEU A 64 8.29 -6.24 1.71
C LEU A 64 7.12 -6.43 0.75
N THR A 65 5.94 -6.10 1.19
CA THR A 65 4.72 -6.18 0.38
C THR A 65 3.95 -4.88 0.40
N ARG A 66 3.12 -4.69 -0.65
CA ARG A 66 2.17 -3.57 -0.74
C ARG A 66 0.80 -4.10 -1.15
N PHE A 67 -0.24 -3.51 -0.61
CA PHE A 67 -1.61 -3.76 -1.07
C PHE A 67 -1.98 -2.75 -2.14
N ARG A 68 -2.60 -3.22 -3.21
CA ARG A 68 -3.07 -2.35 -4.29
C ARG A 68 -4.55 -2.09 -4.14
N TYR A 69 -4.98 -0.91 -4.50
CA TYR A 69 -6.38 -0.54 -4.55
C TYR A 69 -6.65 0.39 -5.73
N CYS A 70 -7.89 0.44 -6.17
CA CYS A 70 -8.33 1.38 -7.20
C CYS A 70 -9.64 2.03 -6.80
N TYR A 71 -9.81 3.23 -7.29
CA TYR A 71 -11.07 3.95 -7.24
C TYR A 71 -11.31 4.66 -8.57
N SER A 72 -12.56 4.82 -8.93
CA SER A 72 -12.94 5.37 -10.23
C SER A 72 -13.72 6.67 -10.05
N TYR A 73 -13.40 7.62 -10.93
CA TYR A 73 -14.18 8.83 -11.13
C TYR A 73 -14.88 8.71 -12.49
N ILE A 74 -16.17 8.54 -12.50
CA ILE A 74 -17.00 8.49 -13.70
C ILE A 74 -16.44 7.48 -14.73
N ILE A 75 -15.47 7.87 -15.58
CA ILE A 75 -14.84 7.04 -16.61
C ILE A 75 -13.33 6.82 -16.39
N MET A 76 -12.74 7.48 -15.41
CA MET A 76 -11.30 7.34 -15.11
C MET A 76 -11.10 6.46 -13.89
N THR A 77 -10.20 5.48 -14.01
CA THR A 77 -9.78 4.63 -12.89
C THR A 77 -8.40 5.05 -12.43
N ASN A 78 -8.28 5.35 -11.14
CA ASN A 78 -7.03 5.68 -10.50
C ASN A 78 -6.55 4.46 -9.68
N THR A 79 -5.32 4.06 -9.88
CA THR A 79 -4.71 2.93 -9.18
C THR A 79 -3.66 3.43 -8.20
N ARG A 80 -3.69 2.92 -6.98
CA ARG A 80 -2.78 3.30 -5.90
C ARG A 80 -2.27 2.06 -5.19
N SER A 81 -1.25 2.23 -4.38
CA SER A 81 -0.77 1.20 -3.47
C SER A 81 -0.65 1.74 -2.05
N SER A 82 -0.82 0.86 -1.07
CA SER A 82 -0.53 1.14 0.32
C SER A 82 0.95 1.40 0.57
N GLY A 83 1.30 1.70 1.80
CA GLY A 83 2.66 1.66 2.30
C GLY A 83 3.31 0.27 2.17
N LEU A 84 4.58 0.23 2.53
CA LEU A 84 5.37 -0.99 2.63
C LEU A 84 5.08 -1.68 3.97
N TYR A 85 4.90 -2.99 3.93
CA TYR A 85 4.77 -3.84 5.09
C TYR A 85 5.76 -4.99 5.02
N LEU A 86 6.25 -5.43 6.17
CA LEU A 86 7.02 -6.66 6.29
C LEU A 86 6.10 -7.86 6.09
N VAL A 87 6.51 -8.81 5.26
CA VAL A 87 5.73 -10.03 5.02
C VAL A 87 5.56 -10.83 6.31
N ASP A 88 6.60 -10.89 7.14
CA ASP A 88 6.57 -11.57 8.43
C ASP A 88 5.73 -10.83 9.50
N GLY A 89 5.31 -9.60 9.23
CA GLY A 89 4.45 -8.78 10.10
C GLY A 89 2.99 -8.69 9.64
N LEU A 90 2.56 -9.44 8.62
CA LEU A 90 1.20 -9.35 8.04
C LEU A 90 0.08 -9.79 8.99
N ASP A 91 0.41 -10.47 10.09
CA ASP A 91 -0.56 -10.89 11.10
C ASP A 91 -0.97 -9.76 12.08
N GLY A 92 -0.29 -8.63 12.04
CA GLY A 92 -0.64 -7.46 12.84
C GLY A 92 -2.03 -6.90 12.49
N ASP A 93 -2.78 -6.48 13.51
CA ASP A 93 -4.15 -5.98 13.31
C ASP A 93 -4.19 -4.71 12.45
N GLU A 94 -3.18 -3.85 12.55
CA GLU A 94 -3.06 -2.65 11.72
C GLU A 94 -2.91 -3.00 10.24
N VAL A 95 -2.05 -3.97 9.91
CA VAL A 95 -1.83 -4.43 8.54
C VAL A 95 -3.08 -5.09 7.97
N LYS A 96 -3.78 -5.91 8.77
CA LYS A 96 -5.07 -6.51 8.38
C LYS A 96 -6.12 -5.45 8.08
N ASN A 97 -6.21 -4.42 8.91
CA ASN A 97 -7.14 -3.30 8.71
C ASN A 97 -6.80 -2.51 7.44
N ASP A 98 -5.53 -2.27 7.15
CA ASP A 98 -5.11 -1.56 5.95
C ASP A 98 -5.34 -2.39 4.69
N LYS A 99 -5.08 -3.69 4.73
CA LYS A 99 -5.44 -4.63 3.68
C LYS A 99 -6.94 -4.62 3.40
N LEU A 100 -7.76 -4.70 4.47
CA LEU A 100 -9.22 -4.62 4.36
C LEU A 100 -9.68 -3.28 3.79
N THR A 101 -9.06 -2.18 4.20
CA THR A 101 -9.35 -0.83 3.68
C THR A 101 -9.07 -0.75 2.18
N CYS A 102 -7.95 -1.28 1.70
CA CYS A 102 -7.64 -1.35 0.26
C CYS A 102 -8.71 -2.16 -0.50
N GLN A 103 -9.14 -3.29 0.06
CA GLN A 103 -10.18 -4.13 -0.53
C GLN A 103 -11.54 -3.41 -0.55
N LEU A 104 -11.92 -2.73 0.52
CA LEU A 104 -13.17 -1.97 0.61
C LEU A 104 -13.20 -0.79 -0.37
N ILE A 105 -12.11 0.00 -0.45
CA ILE A 105 -12.01 1.08 -1.44
C ILE A 105 -12.22 0.51 -2.85
N THR A 106 -11.52 -0.57 -3.19
CA THR A 106 -11.64 -1.21 -4.50
C THR A 106 -13.04 -1.76 -4.74
N ALA A 107 -13.62 -2.46 -3.77
CA ALA A 107 -14.95 -3.08 -3.89
C ALA A 107 -16.08 -2.06 -3.98
N LEU A 108 -15.96 -0.91 -3.32
CA LEU A 108 -17.01 0.12 -3.32
C LEU A 108 -16.88 1.11 -4.48
N SER A 109 -15.68 1.45 -4.88
CA SER A 109 -15.45 2.55 -5.84
C SER A 109 -14.64 2.20 -7.09
N GLY A 110 -14.05 0.99 -7.16
CA GLY A 110 -13.23 0.57 -8.28
C GLY A 110 -13.99 0.26 -9.57
N TRP A 111 -15.25 -0.18 -9.46
CA TRP A 111 -16.02 -0.76 -10.57
C TRP A 111 -16.54 0.23 -11.62
N TRP A 112 -16.60 1.52 -11.31
CA TRP A 112 -17.29 2.53 -12.13
C TRP A 112 -16.54 2.94 -13.41
N GLY A 113 -15.22 2.72 -13.46
CA GLY A 113 -14.40 3.06 -14.63
C GLY A 113 -14.40 1.94 -15.68
N ILE A 114 -15.37 1.92 -16.60
CA ILE A 114 -15.48 0.91 -17.66
C ILE A 114 -14.50 1.22 -18.81
N PRO A 115 -13.71 0.22 -19.31
CA PRO A 115 -13.63 -1.19 -18.87
C PRO A 115 -12.59 -1.44 -17.77
N TRP A 116 -11.68 -0.52 -17.53
CA TRP A 116 -10.49 -0.72 -16.70
C TRP A 116 -10.80 -0.84 -15.20
N GLY A 117 -11.84 -0.16 -14.73
CA GLY A 117 -12.27 -0.26 -13.34
C GLY A 117 -12.61 -1.71 -12.94
N ILE A 118 -13.33 -2.42 -13.77
CA ILE A 118 -13.71 -3.81 -13.54
C ILE A 118 -12.46 -4.71 -13.51
N VAL A 119 -11.57 -4.57 -14.51
CA VAL A 119 -10.35 -5.37 -14.62
C VAL A 119 -9.44 -5.16 -13.41
N HIS A 120 -9.16 -3.91 -13.05
CA HIS A 120 -8.32 -3.61 -11.89
C HIS A 120 -8.94 -3.99 -10.57
N SER A 121 -10.27 -3.85 -10.41
CA SER A 121 -10.97 -4.27 -9.20
C SER A 121 -10.80 -5.77 -8.94
N ILE A 122 -11.05 -6.59 -9.95
CA ILE A 122 -10.87 -8.05 -9.82
C ILE A 122 -9.41 -8.39 -9.54
N GLN A 123 -8.48 -7.80 -10.30
CA GLN A 123 -7.05 -8.04 -10.14
C GLN A 123 -6.56 -7.70 -8.73
N PHE A 124 -6.96 -6.56 -8.17
CA PHE A 124 -6.49 -6.12 -6.87
C PHE A 124 -7.17 -6.86 -5.71
N LEU A 125 -8.46 -7.19 -5.84
CA LEU A 125 -9.14 -8.03 -4.85
C LEU A 125 -8.49 -9.42 -4.76
N VAL A 126 -8.13 -10.01 -5.89
CA VAL A 126 -7.42 -11.31 -5.93
C VAL A 126 -6.00 -11.16 -5.39
N SER A 127 -5.24 -10.15 -5.83
CA SER A 127 -3.86 -9.92 -5.38
C SER A 127 -3.80 -9.71 -3.86
N ASN A 128 -4.65 -8.84 -3.33
CA ASN A 128 -4.65 -8.56 -1.89
C ASN A 128 -5.25 -9.70 -1.07
N GLY A 129 -6.29 -10.36 -1.59
CA GLY A 129 -6.99 -11.43 -0.89
C GLY A 129 -6.21 -12.74 -0.84
N VAL A 130 -5.76 -13.21 -1.99
CA VAL A 130 -5.14 -14.53 -2.15
C VAL A 130 -3.62 -14.49 -1.97
N LYS A 131 -2.95 -13.46 -2.53
CA LYS A 131 -1.48 -13.38 -2.55
C LYS A 131 -0.88 -12.51 -1.45
N ASN A 132 -1.69 -11.95 -0.55
CA ASN A 132 -1.23 -11.02 0.49
C ASN A 132 -0.44 -9.81 -0.05
N GLY A 133 -0.87 -9.26 -1.18
CA GLY A 133 -0.26 -8.10 -1.82
C GLY A 133 0.74 -8.45 -2.92
N THR A 134 1.58 -7.49 -3.27
CA THR A 134 2.68 -7.64 -4.23
C THR A 134 4.01 -7.58 -3.51
N ASN A 135 4.78 -8.68 -3.58
CA ASN A 135 6.11 -8.80 -2.98
C ASN A 135 7.16 -8.41 -4.01
N ASP A 136 7.40 -7.12 -4.17
CA ASP A 136 8.27 -6.63 -5.24
C ASP A 136 9.67 -6.21 -4.75
N ASP A 137 9.85 -5.96 -3.44
CA ASP A 137 11.08 -5.44 -2.86
C ASP A 137 11.52 -6.23 -1.61
N THR A 138 12.82 -6.24 -1.34
CA THR A 138 13.39 -6.64 -0.05
C THR A 138 13.90 -5.42 0.72
N VAL A 139 14.17 -5.56 2.01
CA VAL A 139 14.85 -4.52 2.81
C VAL A 139 16.17 -4.16 2.16
N GLY A 140 16.94 -5.15 1.69
CA GLY A 140 18.21 -4.95 0.99
C GLY A 140 18.07 -4.14 -0.30
N ASP A 141 16.97 -4.27 -1.04
CA ASP A 141 16.74 -3.47 -2.26
C ASP A 141 16.44 -2.02 -1.93
N ILE A 142 15.70 -1.75 -0.86
CA ILE A 142 15.50 -0.40 -0.34
C ILE A 142 16.84 0.22 0.08
N MET A 143 17.66 -0.53 0.82
CA MET A 143 18.99 -0.07 1.26
C MET A 143 19.91 0.27 0.08
N LYS A 144 19.91 -0.54 -0.98
CA LYS A 144 20.68 -0.26 -2.21
C LYS A 144 20.20 1.02 -2.90
N ARG A 145 18.89 1.22 -3.00
CA ARG A 145 18.31 2.44 -3.60
C ARG A 145 18.70 3.68 -2.83
N ILE A 146 18.67 3.63 -1.49
CA ILE A 146 19.09 4.75 -0.64
C ILE A 146 20.58 5.08 -0.89
N ARG A 147 21.46 4.09 -0.84
CA ARG A 147 22.89 4.26 -1.11
C ARG A 147 23.15 4.88 -2.49
N ASN A 148 22.45 4.41 -3.51
CA ASN A 148 22.60 4.94 -4.87
C ASN A 148 22.11 6.38 -4.97
N ALA A 149 21.06 6.76 -4.25
CA ALA A 149 20.57 8.13 -4.22
C ALA A 149 21.56 9.11 -3.55
N GLU A 150 22.27 8.66 -2.52
CA GLU A 150 23.31 9.46 -1.84
C GLU A 150 24.61 9.58 -2.66
N SER A 151 24.87 8.62 -3.54
CA SER A 151 26.07 8.59 -4.39
C SER A 151 25.98 9.46 -5.65
N VAL A 152 24.81 10.03 -5.97
CA VAL A 152 24.63 10.96 -7.09
C VAL A 152 25.01 12.37 -6.61
N PRO A 153 26.19 12.94 -7.04
CA PRO A 153 26.56 14.28 -6.65
C PRO A 153 25.54 15.26 -7.20
N ASN A 154 25.05 16.16 -6.34
CA ASN A 154 24.25 17.30 -6.74
C ASN A 154 25.08 18.15 -7.72
N SER A 155 24.88 17.95 -9.00
CA SER A 155 25.46 18.76 -10.08
C SER A 155 24.60 19.98 -10.36
#